data_88d8da96f32e65a752a5067fcccb4c73
#
_entry.id   88d8da96f32e65a752a5067fcccb4c73
#
_cell.length_a   1.000
_cell.length_b   1.000
_cell.length_c   1.000
_cell.angle_alpha   90.00
_cell.angle_beta   90.00
_cell.angle_gamma   90.00
#
_symmetry.space_group_name_H-M   'P 1'
#
loop_
_entity.id
_entity.type
_entity.pdbx_description
1 polymer ?
#
loop_
_entity_poly.entity_id
_entity_poly.type
_entity_poly.pdbx_seq_one_letter_code
_entity_poly.pdbx_strand_id
1 'polypeptide(L)'
;MQNAYYELLKKYAKMMTEQGYTVGEAAKLLIETSDGVYGTKDGADLADLKAEDVEKLAVEHLPLSRKGMSAMAFSQTPFCQECLRDARPFKASIDDMAQIIGPAAYIADGRSSNDKAGKSMAKAFKQSTGAMVLRGVDKDGNGIGYTITGGRTPYEAVVGMTVLEKSAEITVLADRIGGVKEINKFEALLMHKIYQKKYSKAEADVKKSEAASGKTEHYAQPCTSDNTEVKCETHEWELREKLCEYGKKLVATGLVQGTWGNLSIRLDDTYMLVTPSGLDYTRLTPADMVKVNISTLEYEGSLKPTSEKGLHAEVYIQRPDVGAVIHTHSKYCCVFAAAERPMRINDPEMQGIFGTQVELAEYALPGTKKLMKNTVKALGQNFGCIMSHHGMAACGADIETAFDNCVKLEECGKMALGV
;
A
#
# COMPACT_ATOMS: atom_id res chain seq x y z
N MET A 1 27.29 -9.68 15.94
CA MET A 1 26.83 -9.46 14.55
C MET A 1 25.73 -10.44 14.15
N GLN A 2 25.93 -11.76 14.22
CA GLN A 2 24.89 -12.74 13.83
C GLN A 2 23.57 -12.59 14.60
N ASN A 3 23.60 -12.21 15.89
CA ASN A 3 22.41 -11.95 16.70
C ASN A 3 21.59 -10.73 16.22
N ALA A 4 22.23 -9.69 15.70
CA ALA A 4 21.53 -8.51 15.19
C ALA A 4 20.77 -8.81 13.87
N TYR A 5 21.33 -9.63 13.00
CA TYR A 5 20.69 -10.05 11.77
C TYR A 5 19.50 -11.01 12.03
N TYR A 6 19.64 -11.88 13.02
CA TYR A 6 18.55 -12.72 13.48
C TYR A 6 17.36 -11.89 14.00
N GLU A 7 17.59 -10.93 14.90
CA GLU A 7 16.53 -10.07 15.42
C GLU A 7 15.82 -9.27 14.31
N LEU A 8 16.59 -8.80 13.33
CA LEU A 8 16.04 -8.10 12.18
C LEU A 8 15.16 -9.03 11.33
N LEU A 9 15.63 -10.22 10.98
CA LEU A 9 14.86 -11.19 10.20
C LEU A 9 13.62 -11.68 10.97
N LYS A 10 13.74 -11.93 12.29
CA LYS A 10 12.64 -12.32 13.17
C LYS A 10 11.51 -11.27 13.18
N LYS A 11 11.86 -9.97 13.27
CA LYS A 11 10.89 -8.88 13.22
C LYS A 11 10.06 -8.94 11.94
N TYR A 12 10.68 -9.15 10.80
CA TYR A 12 9.99 -9.14 9.51
C TYR A 12 9.36 -10.50 9.15
N ALA A 13 9.88 -11.60 9.67
CA ALA A 13 9.22 -12.90 9.64
C ALA A 13 7.87 -12.82 10.37
N LYS A 14 7.84 -12.20 11.56
CA LYS A 14 6.60 -11.91 12.29
C LYS A 14 5.63 -11.07 11.47
N MET A 15 6.10 -10.01 10.80
CA MET A 15 5.26 -9.18 9.93
C MET A 15 4.67 -9.99 8.77
N MET A 16 5.45 -10.88 8.13
CA MET A 16 4.95 -11.79 7.09
C MET A 16 3.89 -12.75 7.64
N THR A 17 4.10 -13.28 8.85
CA THR A 17 3.16 -14.19 9.52
C THR A 17 1.83 -13.50 9.82
N GLU A 18 1.87 -12.31 10.40
CA GLU A 18 0.70 -11.49 10.71
C GLU A 18 -0.13 -11.14 9.47
N GLN A 19 0.51 -11.05 8.32
CA GLN A 19 -0.13 -10.79 7.03
C GLN A 19 -0.50 -12.06 6.24
N GLY A 20 -0.22 -13.25 6.77
CA GLY A 20 -0.51 -14.52 6.12
C GLY A 20 0.42 -14.87 4.95
N TYR A 21 1.63 -14.30 4.90
CA TYR A 21 2.59 -14.51 3.81
C TYR A 21 3.66 -15.57 4.09
N THR A 22 3.52 -16.32 5.16
CA THR A 22 4.39 -17.46 5.50
C THR A 22 3.89 -18.79 4.90
N VAL A 23 3.27 -18.71 3.71
CA VAL A 23 2.63 -19.85 3.06
C VAL A 23 3.60 -20.56 2.13
N GLY A 24 3.62 -21.90 2.21
CA GLY A 24 4.38 -22.79 1.36
C GLY A 24 5.86 -22.91 1.76
N GLU A 25 6.52 -23.91 1.20
CA GLU A 25 7.94 -24.21 1.46
C GLU A 25 8.91 -23.13 0.97
N ALA A 26 8.42 -22.20 0.13
CA ALA A 26 9.23 -21.12 -0.41
C ALA A 26 9.26 -19.86 0.47
N ALA A 27 8.50 -19.82 1.58
CA ALA A 27 8.47 -18.66 2.47
C ALA A 27 9.87 -18.40 3.08
N LYS A 28 10.46 -17.24 2.74
CA LYS A 28 11.86 -16.94 3.05
C LYS A 28 12.09 -15.43 3.10
N LEU A 29 13.05 -15.01 3.91
CA LEU A 29 13.56 -13.63 3.94
C LEU A 29 15.08 -13.64 3.72
N LEU A 30 15.55 -12.69 2.91
CA LEU A 30 16.96 -12.43 2.68
C LEU A 30 17.28 -10.97 2.97
N ILE A 31 18.48 -10.73 3.53
CA ILE A 31 19.04 -9.40 3.73
C ILE A 31 20.50 -9.36 3.26
N GLU A 32 20.87 -8.30 2.56
CA GLU A 32 22.27 -7.99 2.25
C GLU A 32 22.85 -7.09 3.34
N THR A 33 24.05 -7.41 3.78
CA THR A 33 24.76 -6.70 4.84
C THR A 33 26.18 -6.38 4.35
N SER A 34 26.96 -5.65 5.14
CA SER A 34 28.35 -5.32 4.80
C SER A 34 29.28 -6.53 4.70
N ASP A 35 28.93 -7.66 5.32
CA ASP A 35 29.74 -8.88 5.36
C ASP A 35 29.15 -10.07 4.62
N GLY A 36 28.05 -9.85 3.88
CA GLY A 36 27.42 -10.85 3.01
C GLY A 36 25.91 -10.86 3.07
N VAL A 37 25.31 -11.89 2.48
CA VAL A 37 23.87 -12.08 2.49
C VAL A 37 23.49 -13.09 3.56
N TYR A 38 22.50 -12.74 4.38
CA TYR A 38 21.92 -13.61 5.38
C TYR A 38 20.46 -13.89 5.04
N GLY A 39 19.99 -15.07 5.36
CA GLY A 39 18.59 -15.43 5.13
C GLY A 39 18.11 -16.52 6.05
N THR A 40 16.80 -16.70 6.05
CA THR A 40 16.18 -17.85 6.72
C THR A 40 16.44 -19.10 5.90
N LYS A 41 16.69 -20.23 6.56
CA LYS A 41 16.85 -21.54 5.90
C LYS A 41 15.58 -21.95 5.16
N ASP A 42 15.74 -22.79 4.15
CA ASP A 42 14.62 -23.37 3.45
C ASP A 42 13.79 -24.24 4.41
N GLY A 43 12.47 -24.02 4.46
CA GLY A 43 11.55 -24.71 5.36
C GLY A 43 11.58 -24.24 6.83
N ALA A 44 12.29 -23.15 7.15
CA ALA A 44 12.23 -22.55 8.48
C ALA A 44 10.82 -22.07 8.82
N ASP A 45 10.40 -22.29 10.06
CA ASP A 45 9.14 -21.73 10.56
C ASP A 45 9.29 -20.24 10.84
N LEU A 46 8.80 -19.42 9.93
CA LEU A 46 8.88 -17.96 10.07
C LEU A 46 7.99 -17.43 11.22
N ALA A 47 7.00 -18.20 11.68
CA ALA A 47 6.16 -17.82 12.82
C ALA A 47 6.90 -18.00 14.15
N ASP A 48 7.83 -18.97 14.22
CA ASP A 48 8.68 -19.27 15.40
C ASP A 48 10.17 -19.31 15.00
N LEU A 49 10.62 -18.31 14.25
CA LEU A 49 11.99 -18.24 13.74
C LEU A 49 13.02 -18.27 14.90
N LYS A 50 13.99 -19.17 14.81
CA LYS A 50 15.09 -19.33 15.77
C LYS A 50 16.42 -18.88 15.17
N ALA A 51 17.41 -18.62 16.03
CA ALA A 51 18.72 -18.16 15.58
C ALA A 51 19.45 -19.17 14.68
N GLU A 52 19.24 -20.46 14.91
CA GLU A 52 19.76 -21.56 14.11
C GLU A 52 19.12 -21.66 12.71
N ASP A 53 17.98 -21.02 12.50
CA ASP A 53 17.28 -20.99 11.20
C ASP A 53 17.84 -19.88 10.29
N VAL A 54 18.78 -19.08 10.76
CA VAL A 54 19.43 -18.03 9.99
C VAL A 54 20.82 -18.47 9.55
N GLU A 55 21.09 -18.36 8.26
CA GLU A 55 22.37 -18.74 7.67
C GLU A 55 22.96 -17.66 6.76
N LYS A 56 24.29 -17.70 6.58
CA LYS A 56 24.97 -16.90 5.57
C LYS A 56 24.93 -17.64 4.23
N LEU A 57 24.45 -16.98 3.21
CA LEU A 57 24.20 -17.57 1.89
C LEU A 57 25.29 -17.20 0.89
N ALA A 58 25.69 -18.15 0.03
CA ALA A 58 26.45 -17.88 -1.16
C ALA A 58 25.45 -17.44 -2.27
N VAL A 59 25.44 -16.16 -2.60
CA VAL A 59 24.42 -15.58 -3.48
C VAL A 59 25.02 -15.17 -4.81
N GLU A 60 25.19 -16.10 -5.73
CA GLU A 60 25.73 -15.82 -7.06
C GLU A 60 24.69 -15.29 -8.06
N HIS A 61 23.38 -15.50 -7.82
CA HIS A 61 22.33 -15.34 -8.84
C HIS A 61 21.12 -14.49 -8.42
N LEU A 62 21.07 -13.94 -7.20
CA LEU A 62 19.99 -13.06 -6.79
C LEU A 62 20.23 -11.62 -7.25
N PRO A 63 19.17 -10.87 -7.61
CA PRO A 63 19.30 -9.49 -8.07
C PRO A 63 19.61 -8.48 -6.95
N LEU A 64 19.99 -8.94 -5.76
CA LEU A 64 20.49 -8.12 -4.66
C LEU A 64 21.65 -7.24 -5.16
N SER A 65 21.80 -6.05 -4.61
CA SER A 65 22.79 -5.01 -4.95
C SER A 65 22.76 -4.43 -6.37
N ARG A 66 22.12 -5.05 -7.36
CA ARG A 66 22.11 -4.53 -8.73
C ARG A 66 21.25 -3.27 -8.94
N LYS A 67 20.32 -2.97 -7.99
CA LYS A 67 19.40 -1.80 -8.06
C LYS A 67 19.21 -1.13 -6.71
N GLY A 68 20.14 -1.26 -5.80
CA GLY A 68 19.93 -0.79 -4.42
C GLY A 68 18.88 -1.62 -3.68
N MET A 69 18.67 -2.88 -4.06
CA MET A 69 17.86 -3.83 -3.31
C MET A 69 18.76 -4.54 -2.32
N SER A 70 18.47 -4.42 -1.03
CA SER A 70 19.25 -5.05 0.06
C SER A 70 18.42 -6.09 0.82
N ALA A 71 17.18 -6.34 0.41
CA ALA A 71 16.35 -7.37 1.02
C ALA A 71 15.40 -8.00 0.00
N MET A 72 15.01 -9.25 0.27
CA MET A 72 14.02 -9.98 -0.52
C MET A 72 13.09 -10.78 0.39
N ALA A 73 11.81 -10.84 0.01
CA ALA A 73 10.81 -11.70 0.61
C ALA A 73 10.28 -12.69 -0.44
N PHE A 74 10.04 -13.92 -0.03
CA PHE A 74 9.55 -15.03 -0.86
C PHE A 74 8.31 -15.61 -0.21
N SER A 75 7.32 -15.97 -1.01
CA SER A 75 6.09 -16.62 -0.54
C SER A 75 5.35 -17.34 -1.67
N GLN A 76 4.40 -18.20 -1.30
CA GLN A 76 3.44 -18.83 -2.20
C GLN A 76 2.03 -18.32 -1.89
N THR A 77 1.83 -17.02 -1.94
CA THR A 77 0.55 -16.39 -1.63
C THR A 77 -0.55 -16.80 -2.63
N PRO A 78 -1.81 -17.00 -2.16
CA PRO A 78 -2.86 -17.67 -2.93
C PRO A 78 -3.16 -17.04 -4.29
N PHE A 79 -3.38 -15.74 -4.35
CA PHE A 79 -3.78 -15.06 -5.59
C PHE A 79 -2.61 -14.91 -6.57
N CYS A 80 -1.39 -14.72 -6.09
CA CYS A 80 -0.22 -14.79 -6.95
C CYS A 80 -0.03 -16.19 -7.55
N GLN A 81 -0.34 -17.27 -6.78
CA GLN A 81 -0.34 -18.64 -7.32
C GLN A 81 -1.42 -18.84 -8.39
N GLU A 82 -2.60 -18.24 -8.20
CA GLU A 82 -3.65 -18.28 -9.21
C GLU A 82 -3.24 -17.58 -10.52
N CYS A 83 -2.66 -16.41 -10.44
CA CYS A 83 -2.08 -15.73 -11.60
C CYS A 83 -0.96 -16.53 -12.26
N LEU A 84 -0.16 -17.28 -11.48
CA LEU A 84 0.93 -18.09 -11.98
C LEU A 84 0.44 -19.35 -12.74
N ARG A 85 -0.75 -19.87 -12.40
CA ARG A 85 -1.38 -21.00 -13.12
C ARG A 85 -1.47 -20.74 -14.62
N ASP A 86 -1.90 -19.55 -15.00
CA ASP A 86 -2.02 -19.12 -16.38
C ASP A 86 -0.68 -18.83 -17.06
N ALA A 87 0.42 -18.88 -16.31
CA ALA A 87 1.78 -18.57 -16.74
C ALA A 87 1.89 -17.21 -17.48
N ARG A 88 1.06 -16.24 -17.11
CA ARG A 88 1.07 -14.90 -17.72
C ARG A 88 1.42 -13.83 -16.68
N PRO A 89 2.27 -12.85 -17.04
CA PRO A 89 2.54 -11.73 -16.17
C PRO A 89 1.26 -10.89 -16.03
N PHE A 90 0.94 -10.42 -14.81
CA PHE A 90 -0.09 -9.41 -14.64
C PHE A 90 0.53 -8.02 -14.53
N LYS A 91 -0.13 -7.04 -15.15
CA LYS A 91 0.35 -5.67 -15.22
C LYS A 91 -0.30 -4.81 -14.15
N ALA A 92 0.32 -3.67 -13.85
CA ALA A 92 -0.23 -2.74 -12.90
C ALA A 92 -1.60 -2.23 -13.37
N SER A 93 -2.61 -2.43 -12.55
CA SER A 93 -3.97 -1.96 -12.72
C SER A 93 -4.42 -1.03 -11.58
N ILE A 94 -3.55 -0.87 -10.56
CA ILE A 94 -3.70 0.09 -9.47
C ILE A 94 -2.39 0.82 -9.23
N ASP A 95 -2.48 2.06 -8.76
CA ASP A 95 -1.35 2.95 -8.52
C ASP A 95 -0.35 2.38 -7.49
N ASP A 96 -0.82 1.66 -6.46
CA ASP A 96 0.03 1.01 -5.47
C ASP A 96 1.02 0.05 -6.13
N MET A 97 0.52 -0.80 -7.03
CA MET A 97 1.36 -1.72 -7.78
C MET A 97 2.34 -0.97 -8.69
N ALA A 98 1.85 0.02 -9.43
CA ALA A 98 2.68 0.82 -10.32
C ALA A 98 3.80 1.53 -9.56
N GLN A 99 3.54 2.06 -8.38
CA GLN A 99 4.52 2.77 -7.55
C GLN A 99 5.54 1.81 -6.92
N ILE A 100 5.09 0.77 -6.26
CA ILE A 100 5.92 -0.09 -5.40
C ILE A 100 6.58 -1.19 -6.21
N ILE A 101 5.80 -1.92 -6.99
CA ILE A 101 6.30 -3.06 -7.79
C ILE A 101 6.84 -2.60 -9.14
N GLY A 102 6.13 -1.68 -9.78
CA GLY A 102 6.43 -1.23 -11.14
C GLY A 102 5.36 -1.68 -12.14
N PRO A 103 5.66 -1.68 -13.45
CA PRO A 103 4.65 -1.83 -14.49
C PRO A 103 4.03 -3.23 -14.59
N ALA A 104 4.68 -4.26 -14.06
CA ALA A 104 4.17 -5.63 -14.09
C ALA A 104 4.87 -6.53 -13.09
N ALA A 105 4.19 -7.59 -12.63
CA ALA A 105 4.80 -8.77 -12.06
C ALA A 105 5.18 -9.71 -13.19
N TYR A 106 6.45 -9.72 -13.57
CA TYR A 106 6.97 -10.57 -14.64
C TYR A 106 7.19 -12.00 -14.14
N ILE A 107 7.09 -12.98 -15.07
CA ILE A 107 7.40 -14.36 -14.76
C ILE A 107 8.87 -14.63 -15.08
N ALA A 108 9.61 -15.11 -14.09
CA ALA A 108 10.94 -15.68 -14.25
C ALA A 108 10.85 -17.20 -14.41
N ASP A 109 11.54 -17.76 -15.38
CA ASP A 109 11.59 -19.22 -15.58
C ASP A 109 12.64 -19.83 -14.65
N GLY A 110 12.18 -20.45 -13.57
CA GLY A 110 12.99 -21.17 -12.58
C GLY A 110 13.16 -22.67 -12.87
N ARG A 111 12.62 -23.19 -14.00
CA ARG A 111 12.70 -24.62 -14.36
C ARG A 111 14.04 -25.00 -15.00
N SER A 112 14.76 -24.01 -15.49
CA SER A 112 16.05 -24.21 -16.17
C SER A 112 17.20 -24.37 -15.18
N SER A 113 18.41 -24.68 -15.71
CA SER A 113 19.64 -24.67 -14.91
C SER A 113 19.84 -23.36 -14.16
N ASN A 114 20.52 -23.40 -13.02
CA ASN A 114 20.73 -22.24 -12.12
C ASN A 114 21.14 -20.94 -12.85
N ASP A 115 22.03 -21.04 -13.84
CA ASP A 115 22.51 -19.89 -14.61
C ASP A 115 21.41 -19.26 -15.50
N LYS A 116 20.57 -20.09 -16.15
CA LYS A 116 19.44 -19.60 -16.97
C LYS A 116 18.32 -19.03 -16.08
N ALA A 117 18.01 -19.69 -14.97
CA ALA A 117 17.05 -19.22 -14.00
C ALA A 117 17.46 -17.85 -13.42
N GLY A 118 18.73 -17.70 -13.04
CA GLY A 118 19.27 -16.43 -12.56
C GLY A 118 19.17 -15.29 -13.58
N LYS A 119 19.47 -15.57 -14.85
CA LYS A 119 19.31 -14.60 -15.96
C LYS A 119 17.84 -14.22 -16.18
N SER A 120 16.92 -15.19 -16.10
CA SER A 120 15.48 -14.95 -16.21
C SER A 120 14.97 -14.07 -15.09
N MET A 121 15.39 -14.35 -13.85
CA MET A 121 15.07 -13.55 -12.68
C MET A 121 15.63 -12.12 -12.81
N ALA A 122 16.90 -11.97 -13.19
CA ALA A 122 17.50 -10.66 -13.41
C ALA A 122 16.78 -9.84 -14.47
N LYS A 123 16.23 -10.49 -15.51
CA LYS A 123 15.40 -9.85 -16.53
C LYS A 123 14.06 -9.39 -15.97
N ALA A 124 13.38 -10.24 -15.16
CA ALA A 124 12.12 -9.88 -14.51
C ALA A 124 12.28 -8.65 -13.59
N PHE A 125 13.36 -8.60 -12.83
CA PHE A 125 13.68 -7.47 -11.94
C PHE A 125 14.27 -6.23 -12.65
N LYS A 126 14.39 -6.23 -13.98
CA LYS A 126 14.93 -5.06 -14.70
C LYS A 126 14.06 -3.81 -14.58
N GLN A 127 12.74 -3.96 -14.51
CA GLN A 127 11.75 -2.87 -14.48
C GLN A 127 10.78 -2.94 -13.31
N SER A 128 10.91 -3.94 -12.45
CA SER A 128 10.02 -4.19 -11.31
C SER A 128 10.81 -4.64 -10.09
N THR A 129 10.24 -4.43 -8.92
CA THR A 129 10.76 -4.94 -7.65
C THR A 129 10.04 -6.22 -7.19
N GLY A 130 9.12 -6.74 -7.99
CA GLY A 130 8.41 -7.99 -7.75
C GLY A 130 8.34 -8.86 -9.00
N ALA A 131 8.39 -10.17 -8.81
CA ALA A 131 8.29 -11.17 -9.86
C ALA A 131 7.65 -12.46 -9.33
N MET A 132 7.06 -13.22 -10.25
CA MET A 132 6.64 -14.61 -10.01
C MET A 132 7.69 -15.54 -10.62
N VAL A 133 8.02 -16.63 -9.94
CA VAL A 133 9.00 -17.62 -10.40
C VAL A 133 8.29 -18.94 -10.70
N LEU A 134 8.24 -19.33 -11.96
CA LEU A 134 7.69 -20.60 -12.40
C LEU A 134 8.72 -21.71 -12.17
N ARG A 135 8.40 -22.69 -11.29
CA ARG A 135 9.27 -23.85 -10.99
C ARG A 135 8.87 -25.12 -11.72
N GLY A 136 7.63 -25.22 -12.13
CA GLY A 136 7.10 -26.38 -12.80
C GLY A 136 5.66 -26.21 -13.21
N VAL A 137 5.03 -27.31 -13.55
CA VAL A 137 3.58 -27.42 -13.77
C VAL A 137 3.06 -28.60 -12.98
N ASP A 138 1.81 -28.49 -12.49
CA ASP A 138 1.13 -29.60 -11.84
C ASP A 138 0.65 -30.66 -12.86
N LYS A 139 -0.04 -31.71 -12.37
CA LYS A 139 -0.61 -32.77 -13.19
C LYS A 139 -1.65 -32.29 -14.22
N ASP A 140 -2.27 -31.15 -13.98
CA ASP A 140 -3.30 -30.55 -14.82
C ASP A 140 -2.71 -29.48 -15.77
N GLY A 141 -1.37 -29.28 -15.75
CA GLY A 141 -0.64 -28.34 -16.60
C GLY A 141 -0.58 -26.91 -16.06
N ASN A 142 -1.09 -26.65 -14.85
CA ASN A 142 -1.05 -25.33 -14.25
C ASN A 142 0.36 -24.99 -13.74
N GLY A 143 0.78 -23.73 -13.89
CA GLY A 143 2.06 -23.26 -13.36
C GLY A 143 2.12 -23.32 -11.83
N ILE A 144 3.22 -23.87 -11.31
CA ILE A 144 3.54 -23.88 -9.88
C ILE A 144 4.86 -23.15 -9.63
N GLY A 145 4.94 -22.42 -8.54
CA GLY A 145 6.14 -21.66 -8.22
C GLY A 145 6.00 -20.83 -6.96
N TYR A 146 6.59 -19.67 -6.96
CA TYR A 146 6.56 -18.75 -5.83
C TYR A 146 6.71 -17.29 -6.28
N THR A 147 6.45 -16.38 -5.39
CA THR A 147 6.56 -14.93 -5.58
C THR A 147 7.80 -14.41 -4.88
N ILE A 148 8.48 -13.46 -5.50
CA ILE A 148 9.61 -12.74 -4.90
C ILE A 148 9.33 -11.25 -4.97
N THR A 149 9.60 -10.55 -3.89
CA THR A 149 9.65 -9.09 -3.86
C THR A 149 10.96 -8.61 -3.28
N GLY A 150 11.50 -7.55 -3.84
CA GLY A 150 12.74 -6.92 -3.40
C GLY A 150 12.51 -5.52 -2.86
N GLY A 151 13.34 -5.11 -1.93
CA GLY A 151 13.33 -3.78 -1.34
C GLY A 151 14.72 -3.34 -0.91
N ARG A 152 14.89 -2.04 -0.62
CA ARG A 152 16.11 -1.51 -0.01
C ARG A 152 16.23 -1.93 1.46
N THR A 153 15.11 -2.38 2.02
CA THR A 153 14.98 -2.83 3.39
C THR A 153 14.07 -4.05 3.44
N PRO A 154 14.17 -4.87 4.50
CA PRO A 154 13.21 -5.96 4.71
C PRO A 154 11.75 -5.49 4.78
N TYR A 155 11.51 -4.31 5.36
CA TYR A 155 10.19 -3.69 5.39
C TYR A 155 9.62 -3.48 3.97
N GLU A 156 10.42 -2.85 3.08
CA GLU A 156 9.98 -2.62 1.70
C GLU A 156 9.73 -3.93 0.94
N ALA A 157 10.54 -4.96 1.19
CA ALA A 157 10.34 -6.27 0.56
C ALA A 157 9.01 -6.91 1.00
N VAL A 158 8.68 -6.89 2.30
CA VAL A 158 7.42 -7.42 2.83
C VAL A 158 6.22 -6.57 2.37
N VAL A 159 6.33 -5.25 2.40
CA VAL A 159 5.30 -4.34 1.85
C VAL A 159 5.08 -4.60 0.35
N GLY A 160 6.16 -4.84 -0.40
CA GLY A 160 6.06 -5.26 -1.80
C GLY A 160 5.24 -6.54 -1.98
N MET A 161 5.39 -7.52 -1.08
CA MET A 161 4.60 -8.75 -1.10
C MET A 161 3.11 -8.45 -0.89
N THR A 162 2.78 -7.59 0.09
CA THR A 162 1.40 -7.14 0.34
C THR A 162 0.76 -6.53 -0.89
N VAL A 163 1.47 -5.61 -1.55
CA VAL A 163 0.96 -4.94 -2.76
C VAL A 163 0.81 -5.92 -3.91
N LEU A 164 1.74 -6.85 -4.05
CA LEU A 164 1.70 -7.81 -5.14
C LEU A 164 0.55 -8.79 -4.99
N GLU A 165 0.33 -9.34 -3.80
CA GLU A 165 -0.78 -10.24 -3.50
C GLU A 165 -2.13 -9.53 -3.65
N LYS A 166 -2.28 -8.33 -3.09
CA LYS A 166 -3.47 -7.48 -3.26
C LYS A 166 -3.77 -7.23 -4.75
N SER A 167 -2.74 -6.93 -5.54
CA SER A 167 -2.91 -6.67 -6.97
C SER A 167 -3.30 -7.93 -7.75
N ALA A 168 -2.78 -9.08 -7.34
CA ALA A 168 -3.19 -10.38 -7.87
C ALA A 168 -4.66 -10.68 -7.53
N GLU A 169 -5.07 -10.48 -6.27
CA GLU A 169 -6.45 -10.65 -5.83
C GLU A 169 -7.41 -9.75 -6.60
N ILE A 170 -7.08 -8.47 -6.75
CA ILE A 170 -7.85 -7.52 -7.55
C ILE A 170 -7.98 -8.00 -9.00
N THR A 171 -6.90 -8.51 -9.59
CA THR A 171 -6.89 -9.02 -10.97
C THR A 171 -7.82 -10.22 -11.11
N VAL A 172 -7.75 -11.18 -10.19
CA VAL A 172 -8.60 -12.38 -10.19
C VAL A 172 -10.08 -12.02 -9.98
N LEU A 173 -10.37 -11.16 -9.01
CA LEU A 173 -11.75 -10.74 -8.73
C LEU A 173 -12.36 -9.90 -9.86
N ALA A 174 -11.56 -9.10 -10.55
CA ALA A 174 -12.02 -8.27 -11.66
C ALA A 174 -12.50 -9.09 -12.86
N ASP A 175 -12.05 -10.34 -13.04
CA ASP A 175 -12.53 -11.22 -14.10
C ASP A 175 -14.06 -11.42 -14.04
N ARG A 176 -14.65 -11.35 -12.85
CA ARG A 176 -16.11 -11.42 -12.63
C ARG A 176 -16.89 -10.25 -13.24
N ILE A 177 -16.21 -9.13 -13.45
CA ILE A 177 -16.81 -7.90 -13.99
C ILE A 177 -16.17 -7.45 -15.31
N GLY A 178 -15.47 -8.35 -15.99
CA GLY A 178 -14.91 -8.15 -17.34
C GLY A 178 -13.43 -7.80 -17.37
N GLY A 179 -12.70 -8.09 -16.29
CA GLY A 179 -11.24 -7.96 -16.17
C GLY A 179 -10.75 -6.56 -15.86
N VAL A 180 -9.46 -6.47 -15.51
CA VAL A 180 -8.79 -5.20 -15.21
C VAL A 180 -8.46 -4.42 -16.48
N LYS A 181 -8.36 -3.11 -16.36
CA LYS A 181 -7.67 -2.22 -17.28
C LYS A 181 -6.25 -1.98 -16.79
N GLU A 182 -5.31 -1.99 -17.72
CA GLU A 182 -3.90 -1.83 -17.38
C GLU A 182 -3.52 -0.34 -17.38
N ILE A 183 -2.78 0.09 -16.38
CA ILE A 183 -2.14 1.41 -16.40
C ILE A 183 -1.10 1.43 -17.53
N ASN A 184 -1.05 2.53 -18.29
CA ASN A 184 -0.06 2.68 -19.34
C ASN A 184 1.36 2.41 -18.81
N LYS A 185 2.13 1.57 -19.51
CA LYS A 185 3.48 1.15 -19.08
C LYS A 185 4.41 2.33 -18.79
N PHE A 186 4.31 3.41 -19.56
CA PHE A 186 5.14 4.60 -19.37
C PHE A 186 4.77 5.34 -18.09
N GLU A 187 3.49 5.49 -17.80
CA GLU A 187 2.99 6.09 -16.56
C GLU A 187 3.36 5.25 -15.35
N ALA A 188 3.19 3.92 -15.42
CA ALA A 188 3.59 3.01 -14.35
C ALA A 188 5.10 3.09 -14.06
N LEU A 189 5.95 3.15 -15.10
CA LEU A 189 7.40 3.37 -14.93
C LEU A 189 7.74 4.72 -14.34
N LEU A 190 7.01 5.76 -14.72
CA LEU A 190 7.20 7.11 -14.17
C LEU A 190 6.84 7.13 -12.68
N MET A 191 5.68 6.57 -12.30
CA MET A 191 5.26 6.46 -10.90
C MET A 191 6.28 5.69 -10.08
N HIS A 192 6.76 4.55 -10.58
CA HIS A 192 7.77 3.74 -9.90
C HIS A 192 9.07 4.52 -9.66
N LYS A 193 9.55 5.27 -10.65
CA LYS A 193 10.76 6.10 -10.51
C LYS A 193 10.58 7.25 -9.52
N ILE A 194 9.41 7.90 -9.54
CA ILE A 194 9.08 8.98 -8.59
C ILE A 194 9.05 8.43 -7.17
N TYR A 195 8.39 7.30 -6.97
CA TYR A 195 8.33 6.61 -5.68
C TYR A 195 9.73 6.26 -5.16
N GLN A 196 10.56 5.59 -5.97
CA GLN A 196 11.93 5.24 -5.60
C GLN A 196 12.77 6.48 -5.23
N LYS A 197 12.63 7.59 -5.97
CA LYS A 197 13.34 8.84 -5.68
C LYS A 197 12.86 9.51 -4.39
N LYS A 198 11.54 9.51 -4.13
CA LYS A 198 10.94 10.09 -2.92
C LYS A 198 11.45 9.36 -1.67
N TYR A 199 11.47 8.04 -1.69
CA TYR A 199 11.94 7.22 -0.57
C TYR A 199 13.45 7.29 -0.37
N SER A 200 14.26 7.33 -1.43
CA SER A 200 15.72 7.52 -1.31
C SER A 200 16.07 8.85 -0.65
N LYS A 201 15.27 9.90 -0.91
CA LYS A 201 15.46 11.20 -0.26
C LYS A 201 15.08 11.16 1.22
N ALA A 202 13.95 10.55 1.56
CA ALA A 202 13.51 10.38 2.94
C ALA A 202 14.54 9.58 3.77
N GLU A 203 15.10 8.51 3.20
CA GLU A 203 16.16 7.72 3.84
C GLU A 203 17.44 8.53 4.06
N ALA A 204 17.84 9.37 3.10
CA ALA A 204 19.01 10.23 3.24
C ALA A 204 18.80 11.31 4.33
N ASP A 205 17.58 11.83 4.45
CA ASP A 205 17.22 12.81 5.48
C ASP A 205 17.21 12.16 6.87
N VAL A 206 16.72 10.92 7.01
CA VAL A 206 16.78 10.13 8.25
C VAL A 206 18.22 9.83 8.65
N LYS A 207 19.06 9.34 7.72
CA LYS A 207 20.49 9.08 8.01
C LYS A 207 21.25 10.34 8.46
N LYS A 208 20.89 11.51 7.93
CA LYS A 208 21.45 12.79 8.39
C LYS A 208 21.01 13.15 9.80
N SER A 209 19.75 12.90 10.16
CA SER A 209 19.24 13.17 11.51
C SER A 209 19.80 12.18 12.53
N GLU A 210 19.99 10.91 12.17
CA GLU A 210 20.64 9.88 13.01
C GLU A 210 22.12 10.18 13.25
N ALA A 211 22.84 10.62 12.22
CA ALA A 211 24.24 11.04 12.35
C ALA A 211 24.40 12.27 13.28
N ALA A 212 23.36 13.12 13.35
CA ALA A 212 23.34 14.26 14.25
C ALA A 212 22.91 13.90 15.69
N SER A 213 22.14 12.84 15.90
CA SER A 213 21.55 12.45 17.20
C SER A 213 22.20 11.25 17.89
N GLY A 214 23.04 10.48 17.20
CA GLY A 214 23.76 9.31 17.78
C GLY A 214 22.88 8.12 18.16
N LYS A 215 21.63 8.06 17.70
CA LYS A 215 20.69 6.95 17.94
C LYS A 215 20.35 6.21 16.65
N THR A 216 20.63 4.91 16.63
CA THR A 216 20.27 3.98 15.55
C THR A 216 18.89 3.35 15.85
N GLU A 217 17.83 3.88 15.31
CA GLU A 217 16.54 3.18 15.20
C GLU A 217 16.08 3.19 13.74
N HIS A 218 16.08 1.99 13.14
CA HIS A 218 15.76 1.78 11.74
C HIS A 218 14.27 1.50 11.50
N TYR A 219 13.70 2.20 10.51
CA TYR A 219 12.57 1.83 9.64
C TYR A 219 11.17 1.62 10.23
N ALA A 220 10.61 2.57 10.72
CA ALA A 220 9.41 3.37 10.49
C ALA A 220 9.83 4.71 11.02
N GLN A 221 9.55 5.81 10.34
CA GLN A 221 9.90 7.10 10.95
C GLN A 221 9.35 7.07 12.37
N PRO A 222 10.18 7.22 13.40
CA PRO A 222 9.64 7.35 14.73
C PRO A 222 8.72 8.57 14.70
N CYS A 223 7.50 8.42 15.20
CA CYS A 223 6.74 9.57 15.65
C CYS A 223 7.59 10.17 16.77
N THR A 224 8.58 10.97 16.44
CA THR A 224 9.29 11.79 17.41
C THR A 224 8.38 12.94 17.68
N SER A 225 7.53 12.75 18.68
CA SER A 225 6.78 13.84 19.31
C SER A 225 7.73 14.77 20.06
N ASP A 226 8.55 15.52 19.31
CA ASP A 226 9.15 16.74 19.86
C ASP A 226 8.17 17.92 19.80
N ASN A 227 6.92 17.66 19.35
CA ASN A 227 5.82 18.62 19.43
C ASN A 227 5.15 18.57 20.82
N THR A 228 5.90 18.82 21.87
CA THR A 228 5.39 18.85 23.25
C THR A 228 4.56 20.08 23.60
N GLU A 229 4.34 21.01 22.66
CA GLU A 229 3.46 22.17 22.89
C GLU A 229 2.64 22.52 21.62
N VAL A 230 1.71 21.65 21.22
CA VAL A 230 0.62 22.11 20.37
C VAL A 230 -0.39 22.81 21.28
N LYS A 231 -0.28 24.13 21.38
CA LYS A 231 -1.34 24.96 21.99
C LYS A 231 -2.51 24.98 21.01
N CYS A 232 -3.49 24.14 21.24
CA CYS A 232 -4.74 24.17 20.48
C CYS A 232 -5.93 24.29 21.43
N GLU A 233 -7.04 24.79 20.90
CA GLU A 233 -8.29 24.84 21.63
C GLU A 233 -8.79 23.42 21.96
N THR A 234 -9.56 23.26 23.03
CA THR A 234 -10.08 21.96 23.48
C THR A 234 -10.82 21.24 22.34
N HIS A 235 -11.60 21.95 21.54
CA HIS A 235 -12.32 21.39 20.42
C HIS A 235 -11.39 20.86 19.31
N GLU A 236 -10.35 21.59 18.95
CA GLU A 236 -9.36 21.10 17.96
C GLU A 236 -8.68 19.82 18.46
N TRP A 237 -8.36 19.73 19.75
CA TRP A 237 -7.73 18.56 20.32
C TRP A 237 -8.62 17.32 20.28
N GLU A 238 -9.91 17.46 20.60
CA GLU A 238 -10.90 16.39 20.49
C GLU A 238 -11.00 15.85 19.05
N LEU A 239 -10.96 16.72 18.03
CA LEU A 239 -10.98 16.31 16.64
C LEU A 239 -9.68 15.58 16.21
N ARG A 240 -8.53 15.97 16.77
CA ARG A 240 -7.25 15.27 16.57
C ARG A 240 -7.28 13.87 17.18
N GLU A 241 -7.87 13.71 18.37
CA GLU A 241 -8.08 12.40 19.02
C GLU A 241 -8.98 11.51 18.18
N LYS A 242 -10.08 12.04 17.65
CA LYS A 242 -10.98 11.32 16.73
C LYS A 242 -10.25 10.86 15.47
N LEU A 243 -9.43 11.69 14.83
CA LEU A 243 -8.65 11.28 13.66
C LEU A 243 -7.72 10.10 13.97
N CYS A 244 -7.07 10.10 15.15
CA CYS A 244 -6.24 8.97 15.59
C CYS A 244 -7.06 7.70 15.79
N GLU A 245 -8.22 7.83 16.45
CA GLU A 245 -9.12 6.71 16.71
C GLU A 245 -9.61 6.07 15.41
N TYR A 246 -10.13 6.88 14.49
CA TYR A 246 -10.67 6.39 13.22
C TYR A 246 -9.57 5.90 12.27
N GLY A 247 -8.38 6.46 12.31
CA GLY A 247 -7.21 5.90 11.63
C GLY A 247 -6.90 4.47 12.09
N LYS A 248 -6.91 4.21 13.40
CA LYS A 248 -6.75 2.87 13.96
C LYS A 248 -7.91 1.93 13.59
N LYS A 249 -9.15 2.42 13.58
CA LYS A 249 -10.32 1.64 13.13
C LYS A 249 -10.21 1.22 11.67
N LEU A 250 -9.72 2.08 10.77
CA LEU A 250 -9.50 1.73 9.36
C LEU A 250 -8.49 0.59 9.20
N VAL A 251 -7.43 0.57 10.02
CA VAL A 251 -6.48 -0.56 10.01
C VAL A 251 -7.14 -1.83 10.56
N ALA A 252 -7.85 -1.72 11.69
CA ALA A 252 -8.50 -2.87 12.34
C ALA A 252 -9.58 -3.52 11.46
N THR A 253 -10.25 -2.75 10.62
CA THR A 253 -11.27 -3.24 9.66
C THR A 253 -10.67 -3.70 8.32
N GLY A 254 -9.36 -3.55 8.11
CA GLY A 254 -8.69 -3.93 6.86
C GLY A 254 -8.96 -2.99 5.68
N LEU A 255 -9.63 -1.85 5.90
CA LEU A 255 -9.87 -0.83 4.87
C LEU A 255 -8.59 -0.09 4.47
N VAL A 256 -7.61 -0.05 5.37
CA VAL A 256 -6.27 0.49 5.13
C VAL A 256 -5.24 -0.58 5.46
N GLN A 257 -4.29 -0.77 4.56
CA GLN A 257 -3.10 -1.59 4.75
C GLN A 257 -1.86 -0.69 4.69
N GLY A 258 -0.96 -0.82 5.68
CA GLY A 258 0.22 0.04 5.76
C GLY A 258 -0.14 1.51 5.94
N THR A 259 0.27 2.35 5.00
CA THR A 259 0.07 3.82 5.03
C THR A 259 -0.78 4.31 3.85
N TRP A 260 -1.51 3.42 3.16
CA TRP A 260 -2.32 3.75 2.00
C TRP A 260 -3.74 4.15 2.41
N GLY A 261 -4.00 5.42 2.25
CA GLY A 261 -5.22 6.07 2.65
C GLY A 261 -4.92 7.32 3.48
N ASN A 262 -5.93 8.11 3.70
CA ASN A 262 -5.85 9.32 4.49
C ASN A 262 -7.25 9.78 4.95
N LEU A 263 -7.25 10.51 6.07
CA LEU A 263 -8.45 11.03 6.68
C LEU A 263 -8.31 12.52 6.92
N SER A 264 -9.44 13.21 6.91
CA SER A 264 -9.53 14.59 7.39
C SER A 264 -10.83 14.86 8.11
N ILE A 265 -10.82 15.86 8.97
CA ILE A 265 -11.98 16.45 9.62
C ILE A 265 -11.95 17.96 9.35
N ARG A 266 -13.08 18.55 8.97
CA ARG A 266 -13.25 20.00 8.88
C ARG A 266 -13.21 20.56 10.30
N LEU A 267 -12.28 21.48 10.57
CA LEU A 267 -12.21 22.16 11.85
C LEU A 267 -13.18 23.35 11.87
N ASP A 268 -13.16 24.13 10.80
CA ASP A 268 -14.01 25.30 10.57
C ASP A 268 -14.08 25.61 9.05
N ASP A 269 -14.58 26.79 8.69
CA ASP A 269 -14.67 27.21 7.28
C ASP A 269 -13.30 27.49 6.63
N THR A 270 -12.25 27.63 7.43
CA THR A 270 -10.91 27.99 7.00
C THR A 270 -9.94 26.81 7.04
N TYR A 271 -10.08 25.95 8.04
CA TYR A 271 -9.11 24.90 8.33
C TYR A 271 -9.71 23.51 8.37
N MET A 272 -8.90 22.54 8.02
CA MET A 272 -9.13 21.10 8.23
C MET A 272 -7.94 20.49 8.96
N LEU A 273 -8.19 19.43 9.70
CA LEU A 273 -7.18 18.53 10.26
C LEU A 273 -7.03 17.33 9.35
N VAL A 274 -5.80 16.93 9.02
CA VAL A 274 -5.52 15.78 8.15
C VAL A 274 -4.46 14.87 8.75
N THR A 275 -4.48 13.61 8.37
CA THR A 275 -3.41 12.67 8.72
C THR A 275 -2.10 13.03 8.04
N PRO A 276 -0.95 12.83 8.71
CA PRO A 276 0.37 13.06 8.11
C PRO A 276 0.69 12.01 7.02
N SER A 277 1.56 12.39 6.09
CA SER A 277 1.96 11.52 4.97
C SER A 277 2.91 10.40 5.41
N GLY A 278 2.56 9.15 5.14
CA GLY A 278 3.48 8.01 5.23
C GLY A 278 3.77 7.51 6.65
N LEU A 279 2.95 7.86 7.63
CA LEU A 279 3.07 7.35 9.01
C LEU A 279 2.06 6.23 9.27
N ASP A 280 2.47 5.30 10.14
CA ASP A 280 1.65 4.16 10.56
C ASP A 280 0.51 4.62 11.49
N TYR A 281 -0.73 4.36 11.08
CA TYR A 281 -1.93 4.76 11.83
C TYR A 281 -1.99 4.21 13.25
N THR A 282 -1.43 3.02 13.50
CA THR A 282 -1.43 2.41 14.85
C THR A 282 -0.56 3.17 15.84
N ARG A 283 0.36 3.99 15.33
CA ARG A 283 1.35 4.74 16.12
C ARG A 283 1.06 6.25 16.20
N LEU A 284 0.11 6.75 15.41
CA LEU A 284 -0.23 8.17 15.39
C LEU A 284 -0.78 8.63 16.76
N THR A 285 -0.39 9.82 17.11
CA THR A 285 -0.89 10.58 18.29
C THR A 285 -1.66 11.81 17.82
N PRO A 286 -2.51 12.42 18.66
CA PRO A 286 -3.23 13.65 18.31
C PRO A 286 -2.31 14.81 17.88
N ALA A 287 -1.11 14.88 18.44
CA ALA A 287 -0.11 15.90 18.09
C ALA A 287 0.44 15.75 16.67
N ASP A 288 0.35 14.56 16.07
CA ASP A 288 0.83 14.28 14.71
C ASP A 288 -0.14 14.77 13.61
N MET A 289 -1.39 15.08 13.98
CA MET A 289 -2.37 15.58 13.02
C MET A 289 -1.97 16.97 12.53
N VAL A 290 -2.11 17.19 11.21
CA VAL A 290 -1.66 18.43 10.57
C VAL A 290 -2.84 19.34 10.28
N LYS A 291 -2.76 20.60 10.75
CA LYS A 291 -3.75 21.65 10.44
C LYS A 291 -3.41 22.27 9.09
N VAL A 292 -4.36 22.26 8.19
CA VAL A 292 -4.19 22.72 6.80
C VAL A 292 -5.27 23.74 6.47
N ASN A 293 -4.88 24.86 5.85
CA ASN A 293 -5.83 25.82 5.32
C ASN A 293 -6.51 25.24 4.07
N ILE A 294 -7.86 25.22 4.05
CA ILE A 294 -8.66 24.62 2.98
C ILE A 294 -8.43 25.33 1.65
N SER A 295 -8.32 26.65 1.64
CA SER A 295 -8.23 27.45 0.41
C SER A 295 -6.80 27.50 -0.16
N THR A 296 -5.78 27.68 0.71
CA THR A 296 -4.38 27.87 0.27
C THR A 296 -3.56 26.58 0.30
N LEU A 297 -4.01 25.55 1.01
CA LEU A 297 -3.28 24.31 1.29
C LEU A 297 -1.99 24.51 2.09
N GLU A 298 -1.80 25.69 2.67
CA GLU A 298 -0.70 25.96 3.59
C GLU A 298 -0.93 25.24 4.91
N TYR A 299 0.14 24.85 5.57
CA TYR A 299 0.11 24.14 6.84
C TYR A 299 1.28 24.53 7.74
N GLU A 300 1.11 24.36 9.01
CA GLU A 300 2.11 24.63 10.03
C GLU A 300 2.65 23.33 10.63
N GLY A 301 3.84 23.41 11.22
CA GLY A 301 4.49 22.29 11.89
C GLY A 301 5.52 21.54 11.02
N SER A 302 6.18 20.56 11.62
CA SER A 302 7.27 19.79 11.04
C SER A 302 6.80 18.62 10.16
N LEU A 303 5.61 18.08 10.46
CA LEU A 303 5.04 16.95 9.74
C LEU A 303 4.37 17.41 8.44
N LYS A 304 4.63 16.68 7.38
CA LYS A 304 3.96 16.92 6.10
C LYS A 304 2.56 16.30 6.11
N PRO A 305 1.52 17.04 5.75
CA PRO A 305 0.18 16.49 5.57
C PRO A 305 0.16 15.46 4.44
N THR A 306 -0.90 14.64 4.38
CA THR A 306 -1.14 13.76 3.25
C THR A 306 -0.92 14.47 1.92
N SER A 307 -0.36 13.75 0.93
CA SER A 307 -0.17 14.29 -0.43
C SER A 307 -1.49 14.63 -1.11
N GLU A 308 -2.60 14.09 -0.61
CA GLU A 308 -3.95 14.28 -1.14
C GLU A 308 -4.79 15.31 -0.38
N LYS A 309 -4.16 16.12 0.48
CA LYS A 309 -4.83 17.22 1.18
C LYS A 309 -5.68 18.10 0.26
N GLY A 310 -5.25 18.28 -1.00
CA GLY A 310 -5.99 19.05 -1.98
C GLY A 310 -7.31 18.40 -2.40
N LEU A 311 -7.40 17.05 -2.42
CA LEU A 311 -8.65 16.33 -2.65
C LEU A 311 -9.65 16.61 -1.52
N HIS A 312 -9.20 16.48 -0.26
CA HIS A 312 -10.03 16.75 0.90
C HIS A 312 -10.52 18.20 0.93
N ALA A 313 -9.62 19.14 0.67
CA ALA A 313 -9.94 20.56 0.61
C ALA A 313 -11.00 20.87 -0.47
N GLU A 314 -10.84 20.30 -1.68
CA GLU A 314 -11.79 20.50 -2.78
C GLU A 314 -13.18 19.93 -2.45
N VAL A 315 -13.25 18.76 -1.77
CA VAL A 315 -14.54 18.24 -1.25
C VAL A 315 -15.16 19.24 -0.29
N TYR A 316 -14.42 19.77 0.68
CA TYR A 316 -14.95 20.75 1.62
C TYR A 316 -15.40 22.06 0.98
N ILE A 317 -14.72 22.52 -0.07
CA ILE A 317 -15.10 23.72 -0.82
C ILE A 317 -16.43 23.50 -1.56
N GLN A 318 -16.60 22.34 -2.20
CA GLN A 318 -17.79 22.04 -3.01
C GLN A 318 -18.98 21.52 -2.18
N ARG A 319 -18.72 20.98 -0.98
CA ARG A 319 -19.71 20.32 -0.13
C ARG A 319 -19.65 20.88 1.31
N PRO A 320 -20.34 22.00 1.56
CA PRO A 320 -20.43 22.59 2.93
C PRO A 320 -21.07 21.67 3.97
N ASP A 321 -21.88 20.71 3.53
CA ASP A 321 -22.54 19.69 4.34
C ASP A 321 -21.58 18.56 4.81
N VAL A 322 -20.36 18.49 4.25
CA VAL A 322 -19.37 17.48 4.59
C VAL A 322 -18.45 17.98 5.69
N GLY A 323 -18.37 17.23 6.80
CA GLY A 323 -17.49 17.49 7.93
C GLY A 323 -16.27 16.57 7.99
N ALA A 324 -16.28 15.41 7.31
CA ALA A 324 -15.13 14.52 7.23
C ALA A 324 -15.02 13.80 5.89
N VAL A 325 -13.78 13.51 5.48
CA VAL A 325 -13.43 12.79 4.25
C VAL A 325 -12.44 11.68 4.57
N ILE A 326 -12.69 10.49 4.05
CA ILE A 326 -11.84 9.32 4.14
C ILE A 326 -11.53 8.83 2.72
N HIS A 327 -10.24 8.68 2.43
CA HIS A 327 -9.77 8.01 1.22
C HIS A 327 -9.05 6.73 1.61
N THR A 328 -9.37 5.62 0.93
CA THR A 328 -8.73 4.33 1.13
C THR A 328 -8.48 3.61 -0.19
N HIS A 329 -7.52 2.69 -0.14
CA HIS A 329 -7.29 1.72 -1.21
C HIS A 329 -7.87 0.37 -0.81
N SER A 330 -9.14 0.36 -0.37
CA SER A 330 -9.80 -0.86 0.08
C SER A 330 -10.02 -1.84 -1.06
N LYS A 331 -10.03 -3.12 -0.73
CA LYS A 331 -9.88 -4.21 -1.68
C LYS A 331 -10.97 -4.27 -2.77
N TYR A 332 -12.23 -4.32 -2.36
CA TYR A 332 -13.34 -4.53 -3.29
C TYR A 332 -13.63 -3.28 -4.14
N CYS A 333 -13.51 -2.10 -3.56
CA CYS A 333 -13.57 -0.86 -4.33
C CYS A 333 -12.41 -0.74 -5.33
N CYS A 334 -11.21 -1.21 -4.97
CA CYS A 334 -10.08 -1.27 -5.91
C CYS A 334 -10.32 -2.23 -7.09
N VAL A 335 -11.16 -3.27 -6.96
CA VAL A 335 -11.55 -4.12 -8.09
C VAL A 335 -12.30 -3.31 -9.15
N PHE A 336 -13.28 -2.50 -8.73
CA PHE A 336 -14.01 -1.62 -9.64
C PHE A 336 -13.12 -0.51 -10.21
N ALA A 337 -12.23 0.04 -9.38
CA ALA A 337 -11.23 1.03 -9.80
C ALA A 337 -10.29 0.47 -10.89
N ALA A 338 -9.80 -0.75 -10.72
CA ALA A 338 -8.92 -1.43 -11.66
C ALA A 338 -9.64 -1.90 -12.94
N ALA A 339 -10.92 -2.25 -12.84
CA ALA A 339 -11.76 -2.60 -13.98
C ALA A 339 -12.27 -1.38 -14.76
N GLU A 340 -12.06 -0.17 -14.23
CA GLU A 340 -12.63 1.09 -14.72
C GLU A 340 -14.15 1.00 -14.91
N ARG A 341 -14.84 0.50 -13.88
CA ARG A 341 -16.29 0.34 -13.90
C ARG A 341 -16.97 1.03 -12.72
N PRO A 342 -18.05 1.76 -12.95
CA PRO A 342 -18.92 2.20 -11.87
C PRO A 342 -19.58 0.97 -11.21
N MET A 343 -19.92 1.09 -9.94
CA MET A 343 -20.50 0.01 -9.15
C MET A 343 -22.01 0.24 -8.98
N ARG A 344 -22.82 -0.68 -9.47
CA ARG A 344 -24.29 -0.63 -9.30
C ARG A 344 -24.68 -1.01 -7.88
N ILE A 345 -25.60 -0.28 -7.31
CA ILE A 345 -26.16 -0.49 -5.97
C ILE A 345 -27.59 -1.01 -6.13
N ASN A 346 -27.85 -2.19 -5.60
CA ASN A 346 -29.17 -2.81 -5.63
C ASN A 346 -29.94 -2.65 -4.31
N ASP A 347 -29.22 -2.44 -3.20
CA ASP A 347 -29.80 -2.26 -1.87
C ASP A 347 -30.39 -0.86 -1.72
N PRO A 348 -31.70 -0.71 -1.34
CA PRO A 348 -32.36 0.60 -1.24
C PRO A 348 -31.74 1.52 -0.16
N GLU A 349 -31.25 0.97 0.96
CA GLU A 349 -30.60 1.77 2.01
C GLU A 349 -29.30 2.37 1.48
N MET A 350 -28.49 1.55 0.82
CA MET A 350 -27.23 1.99 0.22
C MET A 350 -27.45 2.96 -0.93
N GLN A 351 -28.56 2.82 -1.69
CA GLN A 351 -28.95 3.80 -2.71
C GLN A 351 -29.24 5.18 -2.13
N GLY A 352 -29.77 5.25 -0.90
CA GLY A 352 -29.98 6.51 -0.19
C GLY A 352 -28.68 7.26 0.14
N ILE A 353 -27.54 6.55 0.21
CA ILE A 353 -26.22 7.09 0.54
C ILE A 353 -25.40 7.37 -0.72
N PHE A 354 -25.36 6.41 -1.65
CA PHE A 354 -24.45 6.40 -2.80
C PHE A 354 -25.13 6.61 -4.15
N GLY A 355 -26.45 6.70 -4.20
CA GLY A 355 -27.22 6.66 -5.43
C GLY A 355 -27.41 5.24 -5.96
N THR A 356 -28.10 5.10 -7.08
CA THR A 356 -28.32 3.81 -7.76
C THR A 356 -27.03 3.21 -8.33
N GLN A 357 -25.98 4.02 -8.37
CA GLN A 357 -24.64 3.68 -8.86
C GLN A 357 -23.61 4.54 -8.14
N VAL A 358 -22.53 3.90 -7.69
CA VAL A 358 -21.31 4.62 -7.25
C VAL A 358 -20.52 5.00 -8.50
N GLU A 359 -20.33 6.28 -8.69
CA GLU A 359 -19.67 6.82 -9.87
C GLU A 359 -18.15 6.58 -9.84
N LEU A 360 -17.58 6.46 -11.04
CA LEU A 360 -16.15 6.30 -11.25
C LEU A 360 -15.52 7.64 -11.66
N ALA A 361 -14.59 8.13 -10.87
CA ALA A 361 -13.75 9.26 -11.25
C ALA A 361 -12.78 8.85 -12.36
N GLU A 362 -12.70 9.65 -13.42
CA GLU A 362 -11.73 9.44 -14.51
C GLU A 362 -10.29 9.42 -13.97
N TYR A 363 -9.47 8.56 -14.54
CA TYR A 363 -8.07 8.43 -14.14
C TYR A 363 -7.28 9.74 -14.30
N ALA A 364 -6.47 10.00 -13.30
CA ALA A 364 -5.40 10.98 -13.33
C ALA A 364 -4.32 10.59 -12.32
N LEU A 365 -3.10 11.01 -12.55
CA LEU A 365 -1.97 10.70 -11.67
C LEU A 365 -2.21 11.17 -10.23
N PRO A 366 -1.85 10.37 -9.20
CA PRO A 366 -1.99 10.73 -7.81
C PRO A 366 -1.40 12.09 -7.44
N GLY A 367 -2.09 12.84 -6.59
CA GLY A 367 -1.66 14.16 -6.12
C GLY A 367 -1.82 15.30 -7.14
N THR A 368 -2.44 15.06 -8.31
CA THR A 368 -2.67 16.10 -9.31
C THR A 368 -4.01 16.83 -9.12
N LYS A 369 -4.06 18.10 -9.56
CA LYS A 369 -5.33 18.87 -9.59
C LYS A 369 -6.42 18.20 -10.45
N LYS A 370 -6.02 17.43 -11.48
CA LYS A 370 -6.96 16.71 -12.33
C LYS A 370 -7.64 15.59 -11.54
N LEU A 371 -6.88 14.81 -10.76
CA LEU A 371 -7.45 13.77 -9.88
C LEU A 371 -8.48 14.36 -8.91
N MET A 372 -8.12 15.46 -8.21
CA MET A 372 -9.02 16.14 -7.29
C MET A 372 -10.36 16.52 -7.96
N LYS A 373 -10.32 17.20 -9.11
CA LYS A 373 -11.51 17.61 -9.85
C LYS A 373 -12.35 16.43 -10.33
N ASN A 374 -11.71 15.37 -10.84
CA ASN A 374 -12.41 14.19 -11.32
C ASN A 374 -13.10 13.46 -10.15
N THR A 375 -12.43 13.37 -8.99
CA THR A 375 -13.01 12.72 -7.80
C THR A 375 -14.20 13.49 -7.26
N VAL A 376 -14.08 14.81 -7.11
CA VAL A 376 -15.19 15.64 -6.62
C VAL A 376 -16.37 15.62 -7.60
N LYS A 377 -16.11 15.63 -8.91
CA LYS A 377 -17.15 15.48 -9.94
C LYS A 377 -17.87 14.13 -9.82
N ALA A 378 -17.15 13.04 -9.61
CA ALA A 378 -17.74 11.71 -9.45
C ALA A 378 -18.49 11.57 -8.12
N LEU A 379 -17.98 12.17 -7.05
CA LEU A 379 -18.66 12.21 -5.76
C LEU A 379 -20.03 12.90 -5.86
N GLY A 380 -20.10 14.04 -6.57
CA GLY A 380 -21.33 14.81 -6.75
C GLY A 380 -22.00 15.15 -5.42
N GLN A 381 -23.27 14.79 -5.26
CA GLN A 381 -24.03 14.95 -4.03
C GLN A 381 -24.07 13.67 -3.17
N ASN A 382 -23.49 12.57 -3.63
CA ASN A 382 -23.40 11.31 -2.91
C ASN A 382 -22.29 11.36 -1.85
N PHE A 383 -22.19 10.31 -1.04
CA PHE A 383 -21.23 10.21 0.05
C PHE A 383 -20.07 9.22 -0.22
N GLY A 384 -19.95 8.75 -1.47
CA GLY A 384 -18.86 7.89 -1.92
C GLY A 384 -18.69 7.86 -3.42
N CYS A 385 -17.45 7.67 -3.87
CA CYS A 385 -17.09 7.44 -5.27
C CYS A 385 -15.87 6.52 -5.39
N ILE A 386 -15.70 5.90 -6.56
CA ILE A 386 -14.54 5.10 -6.93
C ILE A 386 -13.58 5.99 -7.74
N MET A 387 -12.29 5.82 -7.53
CA MET A 387 -11.22 6.54 -8.22
C MET A 387 -10.47 5.55 -9.13
N SER A 388 -10.60 5.73 -10.45
CA SER A 388 -9.98 4.83 -11.44
C SER A 388 -8.50 4.57 -11.14
N HIS A 389 -8.09 3.31 -11.11
CA HIS A 389 -6.75 2.80 -10.82
C HIS A 389 -6.19 3.17 -9.44
N HIS A 390 -7.00 3.74 -8.54
CA HIS A 390 -6.50 4.32 -7.30
C HIS A 390 -7.15 3.71 -6.06
N GLY A 391 -8.44 3.93 -5.87
CA GLY A 391 -9.16 3.47 -4.69
C GLY A 391 -10.56 4.03 -4.62
N MET A 392 -10.96 4.46 -3.42
CA MET A 392 -12.26 5.11 -3.20
C MET A 392 -12.12 6.35 -2.31
N ALA A 393 -13.09 7.26 -2.40
CA ALA A 393 -13.29 8.33 -1.44
C ALA A 393 -14.70 8.21 -0.85
N ALA A 394 -14.81 8.34 0.48
CA ALA A 394 -16.07 8.41 1.21
C ALA A 394 -16.10 9.67 2.09
N CYS A 395 -17.26 10.23 2.34
CA CYS A 395 -17.40 11.41 3.19
C CYS A 395 -18.69 11.34 4.03
N GLY A 396 -18.82 12.25 4.98
CA GLY A 396 -19.99 12.35 5.86
C GLY A 396 -20.02 13.68 6.59
N ALA A 397 -21.13 13.93 7.32
CA ALA A 397 -21.28 15.14 8.13
C ALA A 397 -20.27 15.23 9.27
N ASP A 398 -19.77 14.08 9.71
CA ASP A 398 -18.72 13.90 10.73
C ASP A 398 -17.87 12.67 10.40
N ILE A 399 -16.84 12.41 11.22
CA ILE A 399 -15.90 11.30 10.96
C ILE A 399 -16.55 9.94 11.21
N GLU A 400 -17.51 9.86 12.12
CA GLU A 400 -18.32 8.70 12.41
C GLU A 400 -19.10 8.27 11.15
N THR A 401 -19.85 9.20 10.59
CA THR A 401 -20.65 9.00 9.37
C THR A 401 -19.74 8.70 8.15
N ALA A 402 -18.63 9.41 8.01
CA ALA A 402 -17.66 9.17 6.93
C ALA A 402 -17.05 7.75 7.02
N PHE A 403 -16.75 7.28 8.23
CA PHE A 403 -16.24 5.94 8.44
C PHE A 403 -17.29 4.86 8.13
N ASP A 404 -18.51 5.03 8.60
CA ASP A 404 -19.61 4.12 8.31
C ASP A 404 -19.89 4.05 6.79
N ASN A 405 -19.87 5.18 6.11
CA ASN A 405 -19.99 5.23 4.66
C ASN A 405 -18.82 4.53 3.95
N CYS A 406 -17.60 4.66 4.49
CA CYS A 406 -16.43 3.96 3.96
C CYS A 406 -16.58 2.43 4.07
N VAL A 407 -17.03 1.92 5.22
CA VAL A 407 -17.33 0.49 5.44
C VAL A 407 -18.43 0.02 4.50
N LYS A 408 -19.56 0.74 4.45
CA LYS A 408 -20.70 0.41 3.59
C LYS A 408 -20.34 0.40 2.10
N LEU A 409 -19.49 1.33 1.67
CA LEU A 409 -19.03 1.38 0.28
C LEU A 409 -18.21 0.15 -0.10
N GLU A 410 -17.31 -0.29 0.77
CA GLU A 410 -16.54 -1.52 0.57
C GLU A 410 -17.42 -2.78 0.60
N GLU A 411 -18.43 -2.84 1.49
CA GLU A 411 -19.43 -3.90 1.51
C GLU A 411 -20.27 -3.95 0.23
N CYS A 412 -20.66 -2.80 -0.31
CA CYS A 412 -21.31 -2.73 -1.62
C CYS A 412 -20.42 -3.33 -2.71
N GLY A 413 -19.11 -3.04 -2.69
CA GLY A 413 -18.14 -3.64 -3.61
C GLY A 413 -18.10 -5.15 -3.50
N LYS A 414 -18.04 -5.66 -2.27
CA LYS A 414 -18.08 -7.09 -1.98
C LYS A 414 -19.35 -7.76 -2.51
N MET A 415 -20.51 -7.21 -2.19
CA MET A 415 -21.80 -7.72 -2.66
C MET A 415 -21.93 -7.70 -4.19
N ALA A 416 -21.49 -6.63 -4.84
CA ALA A 416 -21.56 -6.50 -6.29
C ALA A 416 -20.65 -7.48 -7.03
N LEU A 417 -19.60 -7.97 -6.37
CA LEU A 417 -18.71 -9.03 -6.88
C LEU A 417 -19.24 -10.44 -6.58
N GLY A 418 -20.22 -10.59 -5.71
CA GLY A 418 -20.76 -11.90 -5.30
C GLY A 418 -19.77 -12.74 -4.48
N VAL A 419 -19.03 -12.11 -3.55
CA VAL A 419 -18.05 -12.76 -2.68
C VAL A 419 -18.30 -12.49 -1.21
#